data_8296337817d09c964dfd3f5fdb19a104
#
_entry.id   8296337817d09c964dfd3f5fdb19a104
#
_cell.length_a   1.000
_cell.length_b   1.000
_cell.length_c   1.000
_cell.angle_alpha   90.00
_cell.angle_beta   90.00
_cell.angle_gamma   90.00
#
_symmetry.space_group_name_H-M   'P 1'
#
loop_
_entity.id
_entity.type
_entity.pdbx_description
1 polymer ?
#
loop_
_entity_poly.entity_id
_entity_poly.type
_entity_poly.pdbx_seq_one_letter_code
_entity_poly.pdbx_strand_id
1 'polypeptide(L)'
;MGKKNTLKNFWVRLESASSTVTGSLIYLKPNFPNGKKEPELVFDCGTFLDSENKKYNEDFPCKPANIYAVFITHEHVDHMGRLAGFYNQGYKGKVFASEYAVQVIKSEAIKNFFFTMKNNEEPKHEEKDAISLINGCVPIKIGEIINIDDNVEMVAYNNAHTKGAVMYLITFKYEEHKIRILITGDYKKRSILGKSYFPSSKKYKGKITIVTEATNGTKKKPVAHFKKDLEKSLYEGKSILCSSAGSERYEDILYAIKTMQEAGKISSDIPIYLEVKNAFDLSKLNLNVLPFNFNLVNNSNVRKIALYDKRQKIIVVANYGAFTYYFPNVISKSNWGIFFVNHMYKGSLAERLMTPRGTIIKYCGKEYKKEATAYHTEEFSAHYYIDEFKELIEGFLDINAVFLGHGESESKKELQEEAQKRNGLNVQILKRGEAFKIFEDKIRHSS
;
A
#
# COMPACT_ATOMS: atom_id res chain seq x y z
N MET A 1 -48.40 -8.69 -4.43
CA MET A 1 -47.58 -8.19 -5.54
C MET A 1 -46.49 -7.16 -5.13
N GLY A 2 -46.48 -6.63 -3.89
CA GLY A 2 -45.53 -5.57 -3.46
C GLY A 2 -44.08 -5.97 -3.20
N LYS A 3 -43.80 -7.12 -2.62
CA LYS A 3 -42.43 -7.49 -2.13
C LYS A 3 -41.40 -7.75 -3.22
N LYS A 4 -41.77 -8.22 -4.43
CA LYS A 4 -40.78 -8.45 -5.52
C LYS A 4 -40.31 -7.17 -6.24
N ASN A 5 -41.05 -6.07 -6.13
CA ASN A 5 -40.67 -4.80 -6.78
C ASN A 5 -39.74 -3.94 -5.91
N THR A 6 -39.76 -4.10 -4.58
CA THR A 6 -38.89 -3.36 -3.64
C THR A 6 -37.43 -3.73 -3.78
N LEU A 7 -37.12 -5.01 -3.97
CA LEU A 7 -35.72 -5.49 -4.19
C LEU A 7 -35.02 -4.93 -5.43
N LYS A 8 -35.78 -4.56 -6.48
CA LYS A 8 -35.20 -4.01 -7.70
C LYS A 8 -34.60 -2.62 -7.48
N ASN A 9 -34.96 -1.93 -6.41
CA ASN A 9 -34.55 -0.57 -6.09
C ASN A 9 -33.55 -0.49 -4.93
N PHE A 10 -33.17 -1.63 -4.31
CA PHE A 10 -32.10 -1.68 -3.31
C PHE A 10 -30.80 -2.13 -3.96
N TRP A 11 -29.86 -1.21 -4.12
CA TRP A 11 -28.54 -1.46 -4.73
C TRP A 11 -27.52 -0.42 -4.27
N VAL A 12 -26.24 -0.73 -4.46
CA VAL A 12 -25.13 0.18 -4.20
C VAL A 12 -24.37 0.41 -5.49
N ARG A 13 -24.19 1.67 -5.90
CA ARG A 13 -23.28 2.06 -6.97
C ARG A 13 -21.86 1.95 -6.48
N LEU A 14 -21.04 1.27 -7.25
CA LEU A 14 -19.60 1.18 -7.06
C LEU A 14 -18.92 1.77 -8.29
N GLU A 15 -17.97 2.67 -8.06
CA GLU A 15 -17.16 3.30 -9.10
C GLU A 15 -15.72 3.47 -8.60
N SER A 16 -14.74 3.32 -9.51
CA SER A 16 -13.33 3.54 -9.23
C SER A 16 -12.80 4.79 -9.93
N ALA A 17 -11.96 5.56 -9.25
CA ALA A 17 -11.24 6.67 -9.88
C ALA A 17 -10.04 6.21 -10.69
N SER A 18 -9.55 4.98 -10.48
CA SER A 18 -8.31 4.50 -11.08
C SER A 18 -8.49 3.24 -11.92
N SER A 19 -7.68 3.14 -12.97
CA SER A 19 -7.48 1.92 -13.76
C SER A 19 -6.08 1.29 -13.60
N THR A 20 -5.22 1.87 -12.73
CA THR A 20 -3.81 1.51 -12.56
C THR A 20 -3.46 1.19 -11.10
N VAL A 21 -2.17 1.06 -10.79
CA VAL A 21 -1.64 0.84 -9.42
C VAL A 21 -1.62 2.11 -8.55
N THR A 22 -1.99 3.28 -9.10
CA THR A 22 -1.98 4.53 -8.32
C THR A 22 -3.29 5.29 -8.47
N GLY A 23 -3.54 6.29 -7.61
CA GLY A 23 -4.77 7.06 -7.62
C GLY A 23 -5.98 6.32 -7.04
N SER A 24 -5.75 5.41 -6.09
CA SER A 24 -6.78 4.56 -5.47
C SER A 24 -7.91 5.38 -4.87
N LEU A 25 -9.14 5.12 -5.31
CA LEU A 25 -10.36 5.67 -4.74
C LEU A 25 -11.54 4.81 -5.20
N ILE A 26 -12.30 4.29 -4.24
CA ILE A 26 -13.56 3.59 -4.48
C ILE A 26 -14.70 4.44 -3.93
N TYR A 27 -15.64 4.76 -4.78
CA TYR A 27 -16.85 5.51 -4.44
C TYR A 27 -18.04 4.55 -4.33
N LEU A 28 -18.77 4.62 -3.21
CA LEU A 28 -19.99 3.88 -2.96
C LEU A 28 -21.16 4.84 -2.76
N LYS A 29 -22.23 4.64 -3.53
CA LYS A 29 -23.48 5.38 -3.40
C LYS A 29 -24.64 4.40 -3.27
N PRO A 30 -25.22 4.25 -2.07
CA PRO A 30 -26.41 3.41 -1.90
C PRO A 30 -27.64 4.02 -2.54
N ASN A 31 -28.58 3.18 -2.92
CA ASN A 31 -29.91 3.54 -3.34
C ASN A 31 -30.94 2.70 -2.57
N PHE A 32 -31.72 3.35 -1.74
CA PHE A 32 -32.75 2.73 -0.94
C PHE A 32 -34.13 3.01 -1.53
N PRO A 33 -35.05 2.05 -1.48
CA PRO A 33 -36.39 2.19 -2.07
C PRO A 33 -37.28 3.28 -1.47
N ASN A 34 -36.97 3.73 -0.25
CA ASN A 34 -37.73 4.74 0.47
C ASN A 34 -37.44 6.19 0.04
N GLY A 35 -36.48 6.39 -0.92
CA GLY A 35 -36.09 7.72 -1.42
C GLY A 35 -35.38 8.61 -0.40
N LYS A 36 -34.99 8.07 0.78
CA LYS A 36 -34.21 8.78 1.79
C LYS A 36 -32.79 9.07 1.23
N LYS A 37 -32.27 10.24 1.49
CA LYS A 37 -30.88 10.58 1.13
C LYS A 37 -29.93 9.75 2.00
N GLU A 38 -29.17 8.87 1.37
CA GLU A 38 -28.28 7.94 2.04
C GLU A 38 -26.81 8.41 1.97
N PRO A 39 -25.97 7.97 2.90
CA PRO A 39 -24.57 8.41 2.96
C PRO A 39 -23.77 7.91 1.75
N GLU A 40 -23.23 8.84 0.99
CA GLU A 40 -22.23 8.53 -0.05
C GLU A 40 -20.88 8.37 0.63
N LEU A 41 -20.15 7.28 0.32
CA LEU A 41 -18.90 6.91 0.98
C LEU A 41 -17.74 6.83 -0.01
N VAL A 42 -16.56 7.20 0.44
CA VAL A 42 -15.32 7.06 -0.32
C VAL A 42 -14.32 6.23 0.48
N PHE A 43 -13.67 5.29 -0.19
CA PHE A 43 -12.57 4.49 0.34
C PHE A 43 -11.31 4.82 -0.44
N ASP A 44 -10.31 5.26 0.29
CA ASP A 44 -9.08 5.87 -0.20
C ASP A 44 -9.29 7.17 -1.01
N CYS A 45 -8.23 7.94 -1.14
CA CYS A 45 -8.20 9.19 -1.90
C CYS A 45 -6.76 9.45 -2.37
N GLY A 46 -6.28 8.56 -3.21
CA GLY A 46 -4.88 8.41 -3.56
C GLY A 46 -4.42 9.28 -4.72
N THR A 47 -3.14 9.60 -4.75
CA THR A 47 -2.48 10.37 -5.81
C THR A 47 -2.11 9.47 -6.99
N PHE A 48 -2.36 9.93 -8.21
CA PHE A 48 -1.76 9.35 -9.41
C PHE A 48 -0.30 9.79 -9.51
N LEU A 49 0.61 8.83 -9.50
CA LEU A 49 2.06 9.07 -9.48
C LEU A 49 2.71 9.01 -10.86
N ASP A 50 2.11 8.27 -11.80
CA ASP A 50 2.60 8.15 -13.15
C ASP A 50 2.29 9.39 -14.00
N SER A 51 3.13 9.68 -15.01
CA SER A 51 3.04 10.89 -15.83
C SER A 51 1.77 10.97 -16.66
N GLU A 52 1.20 9.84 -17.07
CA GLU A 52 0.02 9.78 -17.93
C GLU A 52 -1.26 10.13 -17.17
N ASN A 53 -1.34 9.67 -15.91
CA ASN A 53 -2.53 9.80 -15.07
C ASN A 53 -2.49 10.98 -14.09
N LYS A 54 -1.34 11.66 -13.91
CA LYS A 54 -1.22 12.86 -13.03
C LYS A 54 -2.28 13.92 -13.31
N LYS A 55 -2.75 14.05 -14.54
CA LYS A 55 -3.83 14.99 -14.93
C LYS A 55 -5.16 14.73 -14.21
N TYR A 56 -5.35 13.52 -13.67
CA TYR A 56 -6.56 13.15 -12.92
C TYR A 56 -6.46 13.40 -11.40
N ASN A 57 -5.39 14.02 -10.94
CA ASN A 57 -5.23 14.27 -9.50
C ASN A 57 -6.25 15.29 -8.93
N GLU A 58 -6.87 16.07 -9.79
CA GLU A 58 -7.93 17.00 -9.41
C GLU A 58 -9.34 16.51 -9.75
N ASP A 59 -9.44 15.32 -10.39
CA ASP A 59 -10.70 14.70 -10.80
C ASP A 59 -11.14 13.64 -9.80
N PHE A 60 -12.41 13.70 -9.39
CA PHE A 60 -13.03 12.70 -8.54
C PHE A 60 -14.29 12.15 -9.22
N PRO A 61 -14.62 10.85 -9.03
CA PRO A 61 -15.84 10.24 -9.60
C PRO A 61 -17.12 10.71 -8.89
N CYS A 62 -17.00 11.55 -7.86
CA CYS A 62 -18.06 12.06 -7.03
C CYS A 62 -17.87 13.56 -6.78
N LYS A 63 -18.90 14.21 -6.25
CA LYS A 63 -18.79 15.60 -5.75
C LYS A 63 -18.34 15.56 -4.29
N PRO A 64 -17.12 16.02 -3.93
CA PRO A 64 -16.63 15.96 -2.56
C PRO A 64 -17.59 16.53 -1.51
N ALA A 65 -18.29 17.63 -1.86
CA ALA A 65 -19.30 18.26 -0.98
C ALA A 65 -20.49 17.35 -0.61
N ASN A 66 -20.75 16.27 -1.37
CA ASN A 66 -21.84 15.35 -1.11
C ASN A 66 -21.41 14.14 -0.26
N ILE A 67 -20.10 13.92 -0.13
CA ILE A 67 -19.56 12.75 0.56
C ILE A 67 -19.79 12.87 2.06
N TYR A 68 -20.37 11.82 2.65
CA TYR A 68 -20.63 11.74 4.07
C TYR A 68 -19.33 11.45 4.86
N ALA A 69 -18.56 10.45 4.41
CA ALA A 69 -17.32 10.04 5.07
C ALA A 69 -16.31 9.48 4.07
N VAL A 70 -15.03 9.64 4.41
CA VAL A 70 -13.88 9.03 3.74
C VAL A 70 -13.24 8.01 4.68
N PHE A 71 -12.90 6.83 4.17
CA PHE A 71 -12.24 5.75 4.91
C PHE A 71 -10.90 5.43 4.24
N ILE A 72 -9.80 5.48 4.97
CA ILE A 72 -8.47 5.22 4.44
C ILE A 72 -8.02 3.84 4.88
N THR A 73 -7.65 3.00 3.91
CA THR A 73 -7.18 1.63 4.15
C THR A 73 -5.79 1.62 4.75
N HIS A 74 -4.89 2.47 4.25
CA HIS A 74 -3.53 2.62 4.75
C HIS A 74 -2.90 3.95 4.27
N GLU A 75 -1.69 4.23 4.76
CA GLU A 75 -1.05 5.54 4.69
C GLU A 75 -0.24 5.82 3.42
N HIS A 76 -0.24 4.94 2.42
CA HIS A 76 0.49 5.21 1.18
C HIS A 76 -0.08 6.41 0.42
N VAL A 77 0.80 7.14 -0.27
CA VAL A 77 0.42 8.38 -0.98
C VAL A 77 -0.59 8.13 -2.10
N ASP A 78 -0.53 6.98 -2.75
CA ASP A 78 -1.48 6.54 -3.78
C ASP A 78 -2.82 6.05 -3.21
N HIS A 79 -3.00 6.09 -1.88
CA HIS A 79 -4.25 5.83 -1.16
C HIS A 79 -4.76 7.04 -0.36
N MET A 80 -3.91 8.01 0.03
CA MET A 80 -4.35 9.15 0.83
C MET A 80 -3.93 10.52 0.28
N GLY A 81 -3.07 10.59 -0.73
CA GLY A 81 -2.34 11.82 -1.07
C GLY A 81 -3.17 12.96 -1.64
N ARG A 82 -4.45 12.73 -2.03
CA ARG A 82 -5.37 13.78 -2.50
C ARG A 82 -6.36 14.26 -1.45
N LEU A 83 -6.25 13.83 -0.19
CA LEU A 83 -7.21 14.19 0.86
C LEU A 83 -7.35 15.69 1.05
N ALA A 84 -6.25 16.46 1.10
CA ALA A 84 -6.32 17.91 1.25
C ALA A 84 -7.03 18.57 0.04
N GLY A 85 -6.75 18.09 -1.19
CA GLY A 85 -7.47 18.52 -2.40
C GLY A 85 -8.96 18.16 -2.37
N PHE A 86 -9.33 17.08 -1.70
CA PHE A 86 -10.73 16.72 -1.50
C PHE A 86 -11.47 17.71 -0.60
N TYR A 87 -10.80 18.20 0.48
CA TYR A 87 -11.32 19.30 1.31
C TYR A 87 -11.40 20.62 0.51
N ASN A 88 -10.40 20.92 -0.31
CA ASN A 88 -10.40 22.10 -1.17
C ASN A 88 -11.61 22.13 -2.12
N GLN A 89 -12.07 20.97 -2.59
CA GLN A 89 -13.26 20.83 -3.44
C GLN A 89 -14.57 20.73 -2.64
N GLY A 90 -14.58 21.15 -1.37
CA GLY A 90 -15.78 21.34 -0.57
C GLY A 90 -16.16 20.17 0.33
N TYR A 91 -15.32 19.13 0.49
CA TYR A 91 -15.54 18.10 1.50
C TYR A 91 -15.52 18.70 2.91
N LYS A 92 -16.46 18.27 3.76
CA LYS A 92 -16.58 18.76 5.16
C LYS A 92 -16.76 17.61 6.17
N GLY A 93 -16.74 16.38 5.69
CA GLY A 93 -16.95 15.18 6.51
C GLY A 93 -15.71 14.74 7.28
N LYS A 94 -15.80 13.56 7.86
CA LYS A 94 -14.71 12.93 8.64
C LYS A 94 -13.90 11.94 7.79
N VAL A 95 -12.60 11.87 8.07
CA VAL A 95 -11.68 10.91 7.51
C VAL A 95 -11.37 9.86 8.57
N PHE A 96 -11.88 8.65 8.37
CA PHE A 96 -11.67 7.51 9.26
C PHE A 96 -10.48 6.68 8.80
N ALA A 97 -9.57 6.38 9.71
CA ALA A 97 -8.41 5.54 9.44
C ALA A 97 -7.93 4.88 10.74
N SER A 98 -7.02 3.91 10.65
CA SER A 98 -6.35 3.39 11.85
C SER A 98 -5.59 4.52 12.57
N GLU A 99 -5.36 4.36 13.87
CA GLU A 99 -4.63 5.36 14.65
C GLU A 99 -3.26 5.69 14.03
N TYR A 100 -2.55 4.68 13.53
CA TYR A 100 -1.28 4.85 12.84
C TYR A 100 -1.43 5.67 11.55
N ALA A 101 -2.38 5.32 10.69
CA ALA A 101 -2.63 6.06 9.44
C ALA A 101 -3.05 7.50 9.71
N VAL A 102 -3.87 7.76 10.74
CA VAL A 102 -4.23 9.14 11.17
C VAL A 102 -2.99 9.96 11.53
N GLN A 103 -2.03 9.38 12.27
CA GLN A 103 -0.78 10.08 12.61
C GLN A 103 0.04 10.43 11.36
N VAL A 104 0.10 9.51 10.38
CA VAL A 104 0.79 9.76 9.11
C VAL A 104 0.08 10.83 8.29
N ILE A 105 -1.24 10.73 8.11
CA ILE A 105 -2.04 11.71 7.36
C ILE A 105 -1.81 13.12 7.92
N LYS A 106 -1.90 13.30 9.24
CA LYS A 106 -1.66 14.60 9.89
C LYS A 106 -0.25 15.11 9.65
N SER A 107 0.76 14.25 9.77
CA SER A 107 2.15 14.62 9.52
C SER A 107 2.41 15.01 8.07
N GLU A 108 1.89 14.25 7.11
CA GLU A 108 2.09 14.51 5.69
C GLU A 108 1.28 15.73 5.18
N ALA A 109 0.08 15.98 5.70
CA ALA A 109 -0.68 17.17 5.37
C ALA A 109 0.09 18.47 5.66
N ILE A 110 0.76 18.53 6.83
CA ILE A 110 1.61 19.66 7.22
C ILE A 110 2.86 19.74 6.32
N LYS A 111 3.56 18.63 6.14
CA LYS A 111 4.82 18.61 5.35
C LYS A 111 4.58 19.01 3.90
N ASN A 112 3.56 18.46 3.26
CA ASN A 112 3.28 18.72 1.85
C ASN A 112 2.93 20.19 1.63
N PHE A 113 2.18 20.80 2.53
CA PHE A 113 1.89 22.25 2.47
C PHE A 113 3.18 23.09 2.54
N PHE A 114 4.01 22.87 3.57
CA PHE A 114 5.25 23.65 3.73
C PHE A 114 6.29 23.35 2.63
N PHE A 115 6.36 22.11 2.12
CA PHE A 115 7.27 21.77 1.03
C PHE A 115 6.92 22.53 -0.25
N THR A 116 5.63 22.61 -0.60
CA THR A 116 5.15 23.34 -1.77
C THR A 116 5.47 24.82 -1.65
N MET A 117 5.19 25.44 -0.49
CA MET A 117 5.52 26.83 -0.22
C MET A 117 7.01 27.14 -0.34
N LYS A 118 7.89 26.24 0.18
CA LYS A 118 9.34 26.41 0.13
C LYS A 118 9.91 26.36 -1.28
N ASN A 119 9.28 25.59 -2.18
CA ASN A 119 9.75 25.42 -3.56
C ASN A 119 9.13 26.42 -4.54
N ASN A 120 8.36 27.40 -4.07
CA ASN A 120 7.58 28.34 -4.88
C ASN A 120 6.67 27.65 -5.91
N GLU A 121 6.23 26.43 -5.62
CA GLU A 121 5.19 25.76 -6.39
C GLU A 121 3.83 26.25 -5.90
N GLU A 122 2.86 26.45 -6.79
CA GLU A 122 1.50 26.75 -6.38
C GLU A 122 0.93 25.55 -5.61
N PRO A 123 0.52 25.73 -4.33
CA PRO A 123 -0.06 24.64 -3.57
C PRO A 123 -1.41 24.24 -4.18
N LYS A 124 -1.60 22.94 -4.37
CA LYS A 124 -2.86 22.36 -4.88
C LYS A 124 -4.03 22.50 -3.91
N HIS A 125 -3.80 23.01 -2.73
CA HIS A 125 -4.78 23.25 -1.67
C HIS A 125 -4.26 24.36 -0.74
N GLU A 126 -5.17 25.02 -0.05
CA GLU A 126 -4.83 26.07 0.88
C GLU A 126 -4.47 25.50 2.27
N GLU A 127 -3.81 26.29 3.13
CA GLU A 127 -3.49 25.90 4.51
C GLU A 127 -4.74 25.46 5.29
N LYS A 128 -5.87 26.18 5.09
CA LYS A 128 -7.15 25.85 5.71
C LYS A 128 -7.64 24.43 5.39
N ASP A 129 -7.32 23.91 4.20
CA ASP A 129 -7.72 22.57 3.76
C ASP A 129 -6.89 21.50 4.47
N ALA A 130 -5.58 21.73 4.63
CA ALA A 130 -4.71 20.88 5.44
C ALA A 130 -5.14 20.86 6.92
N ILE A 131 -5.49 22.02 7.48
CA ILE A 131 -6.02 22.14 8.86
C ILE A 131 -7.36 21.41 8.98
N SER A 132 -8.25 21.56 8.01
CA SER A 132 -9.56 20.88 7.97
C SER A 132 -9.39 19.37 7.92
N LEU A 133 -8.44 18.84 7.11
CA LEU A 133 -8.08 17.44 7.06
C LEU A 133 -7.59 16.95 8.43
N ILE A 134 -6.65 17.66 9.06
CA ILE A 134 -6.09 17.31 10.37
C ILE A 134 -7.18 17.18 11.43
N ASN A 135 -8.11 18.15 11.45
CA ASN A 135 -9.24 18.19 12.40
C ASN A 135 -10.34 17.18 12.04
N GLY A 136 -10.44 16.80 10.76
CA GLY A 136 -11.39 15.82 10.26
C GLY A 136 -11.00 14.38 10.52
N CYS A 137 -9.73 14.08 10.80
CA CYS A 137 -9.24 12.73 11.02
C CYS A 137 -9.76 12.11 12.32
N VAL A 138 -10.34 10.91 12.21
CA VAL A 138 -10.90 10.12 13.32
C VAL A 138 -10.27 8.75 13.34
N PRO A 139 -9.56 8.37 14.42
CA PRO A 139 -9.02 7.03 14.55
C PRO A 139 -10.15 6.01 14.78
N ILE A 140 -10.01 4.85 14.12
CA ILE A 140 -10.92 3.71 14.28
C ILE A 140 -10.26 2.60 15.08
N LYS A 141 -11.07 1.77 15.72
CA LYS A 141 -10.64 0.55 16.38
C LYS A 141 -10.97 -0.68 15.53
N ILE A 142 -10.00 -1.57 15.40
CA ILE A 142 -10.16 -2.81 14.65
C ILE A 142 -11.15 -3.73 15.36
N GLY A 143 -12.09 -4.28 14.58
CA GLY A 143 -13.14 -5.21 15.05
C GLY A 143 -14.36 -4.55 15.68
N GLU A 144 -14.36 -3.24 15.91
CA GLU A 144 -15.53 -2.51 16.38
C GLU A 144 -16.50 -2.15 15.23
N ILE A 145 -17.78 -2.18 15.52
CA ILE A 145 -18.83 -1.75 14.56
C ILE A 145 -18.93 -0.23 14.63
N ILE A 146 -18.78 0.40 13.47
CA ILE A 146 -19.02 1.83 13.27
C ILE A 146 -20.36 1.97 12.57
N ASN A 147 -21.34 2.53 13.25
CA ASN A 147 -22.63 2.89 12.65
C ASN A 147 -22.47 4.21 11.91
N ILE A 148 -22.60 4.16 10.58
CA ILE A 148 -22.58 5.34 9.71
C ILE A 148 -23.92 6.06 9.79
N ASP A 149 -24.98 5.27 9.68
CA ASP A 149 -26.37 5.65 9.97
C ASP A 149 -27.19 4.41 10.37
N ASP A 150 -28.51 4.52 10.43
CA ASP A 150 -29.41 3.41 10.81
C ASP A 150 -29.31 2.21 9.86
N ASN A 151 -28.95 2.44 8.60
CA ASN A 151 -28.97 1.45 7.54
C ASN A 151 -27.57 1.04 7.06
N VAL A 152 -26.50 1.70 7.52
CA VAL A 152 -25.12 1.46 7.07
C VAL A 152 -24.19 1.28 8.26
N GLU A 153 -23.62 0.11 8.36
CA GLU A 153 -22.59 -0.24 9.35
C GLU A 153 -21.29 -0.66 8.67
N MET A 154 -20.20 -0.46 9.35
CA MET A 154 -18.87 -0.82 8.91
C MET A 154 -18.06 -1.45 10.03
N VAL A 155 -17.21 -2.41 9.66
CA VAL A 155 -16.19 -2.97 10.55
C VAL A 155 -14.83 -2.93 9.85
N ALA A 156 -13.81 -2.43 10.54
CA ALA A 156 -12.43 -2.52 10.08
C ALA A 156 -11.76 -3.79 10.60
N TYR A 157 -11.03 -4.47 9.72
CA TYR A 157 -10.24 -5.65 10.05
C TYR A 157 -8.77 -5.41 9.77
N ASN A 158 -7.90 -6.05 10.53
CA ASN A 158 -6.46 -5.94 10.32
C ASN A 158 -6.04 -6.45 8.95
N ASN A 159 -5.12 -5.73 8.32
CA ASN A 159 -4.48 -6.07 7.06
C ASN A 159 -2.97 -6.02 7.25
N ALA A 160 -2.25 -7.06 6.83
CA ALA A 160 -0.81 -7.19 7.05
C ALA A 160 0.03 -6.54 5.93
N HIS A 161 -0.55 -5.63 5.13
CA HIS A 161 0.16 -4.90 4.07
C HIS A 161 1.20 -3.93 4.65
N THR A 162 0.75 -2.97 5.45
CA THR A 162 1.61 -2.03 6.19
C THR A 162 1.18 -1.94 7.65
N LYS A 163 1.98 -1.24 8.47
CA LYS A 163 1.63 -0.99 9.86
C LYS A 163 0.36 -0.15 9.94
N GLY A 164 -0.65 -0.71 10.59
CA GLY A 164 -1.96 -0.04 10.71
C GLY A 164 -2.83 -0.11 9.47
N ALA A 165 -2.45 -0.87 8.45
CA ALA A 165 -3.33 -1.13 7.32
C ALA A 165 -4.58 -1.89 7.75
N VAL A 166 -5.72 -1.53 7.16
CA VAL A 166 -7.02 -2.14 7.46
C VAL A 166 -7.78 -2.44 6.16
N MET A 167 -8.65 -3.42 6.23
CA MET A 167 -9.71 -3.66 5.26
C MET A 167 -11.07 -3.33 5.88
N TYR A 168 -12.02 -2.92 5.08
CA TYR A 168 -13.34 -2.50 5.54
C TYR A 168 -14.43 -3.43 5.02
N LEU A 169 -15.25 -3.97 5.93
CA LEU A 169 -16.50 -4.64 5.59
C LEU A 169 -17.65 -3.68 5.83
N ILE A 170 -18.32 -3.28 4.77
CA ILE A 170 -19.48 -2.41 4.80
C ILE A 170 -20.74 -3.25 4.61
N THR A 171 -21.76 -3.00 5.42
CA THR A 171 -23.08 -3.62 5.31
C THR A 171 -24.14 -2.56 5.16
N PHE A 172 -24.81 -2.56 4.03
CA PHE A 172 -26.01 -1.78 3.77
C PHE A 172 -27.22 -2.66 4.09
N LYS A 173 -28.20 -2.12 4.82
CA LYS A 173 -29.37 -2.84 5.32
C LYS A 173 -30.66 -2.17 4.86
N TYR A 174 -31.57 -2.95 4.37
CA TYR A 174 -32.91 -2.50 4.06
C TYR A 174 -33.93 -3.63 4.37
N GLU A 175 -34.76 -3.42 5.37
CA GLU A 175 -35.62 -4.48 5.91
C GLU A 175 -34.80 -5.74 6.28
N GLU A 176 -35.14 -6.92 5.73
CA GLU A 176 -34.38 -8.17 5.91
C GLU A 176 -33.17 -8.32 4.97
N HIS A 177 -33.03 -7.41 4.00
CA HIS A 177 -32.00 -7.49 2.94
C HIS A 177 -30.70 -6.81 3.33
N LYS A 178 -29.59 -7.39 2.87
CA LYS A 178 -28.23 -6.88 3.16
C LYS A 178 -27.33 -6.95 1.94
N ILE A 179 -26.70 -5.84 1.60
CA ILE A 179 -25.60 -5.80 0.63
C ILE A 179 -24.32 -5.63 1.42
N ARG A 180 -23.37 -6.57 1.25
CA ARG A 180 -22.05 -6.54 1.93
C ARG A 180 -20.94 -6.37 0.91
N ILE A 181 -20.05 -5.43 1.20
CA ILE A 181 -18.89 -5.13 0.36
C ILE A 181 -17.66 -5.13 1.26
N LEU A 182 -16.69 -5.99 0.94
CA LEU A 182 -15.37 -5.99 1.55
C LEU A 182 -14.42 -5.22 0.63
N ILE A 183 -13.80 -4.18 1.14
CA ILE A 183 -12.73 -3.43 0.46
C ILE A 183 -11.43 -3.74 1.17
N THR A 184 -10.51 -4.46 0.49
CA THR A 184 -9.27 -4.91 1.11
C THR A 184 -8.22 -3.81 1.21
N GLY A 185 -8.29 -2.78 0.36
CA GLY A 185 -7.11 -1.97 0.04
C GLY A 185 -6.03 -2.87 -0.56
N ASP A 186 -4.80 -2.44 -0.49
CA ASP A 186 -3.65 -3.30 -0.75
C ASP A 186 -3.56 -4.36 0.32
N TYR A 187 -3.29 -5.59 -0.06
CA TYR A 187 -3.52 -6.73 0.81
C TYR A 187 -2.31 -7.66 0.91
N LYS A 188 -1.99 -8.05 2.13
CA LYS A 188 -1.07 -9.12 2.45
C LYS A 188 -1.67 -10.03 3.51
N LYS A 189 -1.61 -11.34 3.32
CA LYS A 189 -2.19 -12.27 4.29
C LYS A 189 -1.36 -12.35 5.58
N ARG A 190 -0.03 -12.37 5.44
CA ARG A 190 0.91 -12.48 6.56
C ARG A 190 2.17 -11.68 6.27
N SER A 191 2.63 -10.94 7.26
CA SER A 191 3.92 -10.25 7.27
C SER A 191 4.52 -10.29 8.67
N ILE A 192 5.65 -9.66 8.88
CA ILE A 192 6.19 -9.45 10.24
C ILE A 192 5.27 -8.58 11.10
N LEU A 193 4.36 -7.82 10.49
CA LEU A 193 3.36 -6.99 11.17
C LEU A 193 2.17 -7.80 11.70
N GLY A 194 2.09 -9.09 11.37
CA GLY A 194 1.03 -9.98 11.82
C GLY A 194 0.27 -10.67 10.68
N LYS A 195 -0.97 -11.01 10.95
CA LYS A 195 -1.88 -11.67 10.00
C LYS A 195 -3.07 -10.78 9.69
N SER A 196 -3.49 -10.79 8.43
CA SER A 196 -4.79 -10.24 8.05
C SER A 196 -5.90 -11.10 8.66
N TYR A 197 -6.89 -10.40 9.16
CA TYR A 197 -8.05 -11.03 9.77
C TYR A 197 -9.23 -10.86 8.84
N PHE A 198 -9.79 -11.96 8.34
CA PHE A 198 -11.02 -11.93 7.57
C PHE A 198 -12.24 -12.08 8.48
N PRO A 199 -13.34 -11.41 8.15
CA PRO A 199 -14.60 -11.75 8.75
C PRO A 199 -14.91 -13.22 8.46
N SER A 200 -15.08 -14.03 9.51
CA SER A 200 -15.40 -15.45 9.34
C SER A 200 -16.69 -15.60 8.53
N SER A 201 -16.67 -16.43 7.49
CA SER A 201 -17.86 -16.78 6.70
C SER A 201 -19.00 -17.34 7.56
N LYS A 202 -18.68 -17.95 8.71
CA LYS A 202 -19.67 -18.43 9.70
C LYS A 202 -20.42 -17.29 10.38
N LYS A 203 -19.82 -16.08 10.47
CA LYS A 203 -20.41 -14.89 11.10
C LYS A 203 -21.40 -14.17 10.18
N TYR A 204 -21.25 -14.30 8.86
CA TYR A 204 -22.04 -13.57 7.89
C TYR A 204 -22.81 -14.55 7.00
N LYS A 205 -24.14 -14.54 7.10
CA LYS A 205 -25.02 -15.25 6.16
C LYS A 205 -25.24 -14.39 4.93
N GLY A 206 -25.26 -15.03 3.75
CA GLY A 206 -25.52 -14.39 2.44
C GLY A 206 -24.24 -13.96 1.71
N LYS A 207 -24.43 -13.45 0.51
CA LYS A 207 -23.37 -13.12 -0.43
C LYS A 207 -22.54 -11.90 -0.01
N ILE A 208 -21.28 -11.91 -0.42
CA ILE A 208 -20.34 -10.79 -0.25
C ILE A 208 -19.78 -10.37 -1.59
N THR A 209 -19.65 -9.07 -1.81
CA THR A 209 -18.87 -8.50 -2.92
C THR A 209 -17.49 -8.12 -2.39
N ILE A 210 -16.45 -8.49 -3.10
CA ILE A 210 -15.06 -8.21 -2.71
C ILE A 210 -14.46 -7.22 -3.70
N VAL A 211 -13.86 -6.14 -3.19
CA VAL A 211 -13.03 -5.19 -3.96
C VAL A 211 -11.61 -5.36 -3.45
N THR A 212 -10.70 -5.78 -4.33
CA THR A 212 -9.32 -6.09 -3.96
C THR A 212 -8.33 -5.60 -5.02
N GLU A 213 -7.06 -5.55 -4.65
CA GLU A 213 -5.95 -5.23 -5.54
C GLU A 213 -5.66 -6.36 -6.56
N ALA A 214 -4.76 -6.09 -7.51
CA ALA A 214 -4.20 -7.08 -8.42
C ALA A 214 -2.74 -6.78 -8.80
N THR A 215 -1.97 -6.18 -7.89
CA THR A 215 -0.61 -5.69 -8.14
C THR A 215 0.33 -6.80 -8.64
N ASN A 216 0.32 -7.95 -7.98
CA ASN A 216 1.13 -9.09 -8.37
C ASN A 216 0.45 -10.04 -9.39
N GLY A 217 -0.84 -9.82 -9.72
CA GLY A 217 -1.58 -10.69 -10.65
C GLY A 217 -1.49 -12.16 -10.25
N THR A 218 -1.07 -13.01 -11.20
CA THR A 218 -0.91 -14.46 -11.02
C THR A 218 0.47 -14.88 -10.52
N LYS A 219 1.35 -13.92 -10.16
CA LYS A 219 2.69 -14.23 -9.67
C LYS A 219 2.64 -15.14 -8.44
N LYS A 220 3.52 -16.13 -8.43
CA LYS A 220 3.77 -16.94 -7.25
C LYS A 220 4.78 -16.26 -6.35
N LYS A 221 4.72 -16.57 -5.05
CA LYS A 221 5.72 -16.10 -4.11
C LYS A 221 7.12 -16.52 -4.57
N PRO A 222 8.07 -15.59 -4.74
CA PRO A 222 9.42 -15.96 -5.15
C PRO A 222 10.11 -16.81 -4.09
N VAL A 223 11.06 -17.62 -4.54
CA VAL A 223 11.92 -18.38 -3.62
C VAL A 223 12.74 -17.39 -2.80
N ALA A 224 12.71 -17.55 -1.49
CA ALA A 224 13.47 -16.69 -0.58
C ALA A 224 14.97 -16.98 -0.71
N HIS A 225 15.75 -15.97 -1.07
CA HIS A 225 17.21 -16.07 -1.22
C HIS A 225 17.99 -14.94 -0.57
N PHE A 226 17.32 -13.88 -0.10
CA PHE A 226 17.96 -12.71 0.52
C PHE A 226 18.94 -13.09 1.63
N LYS A 227 18.50 -13.92 2.58
CA LYS A 227 19.34 -14.34 3.71
C LYS A 227 20.59 -15.10 3.24
N LYS A 228 20.44 -16.00 2.25
CA LYS A 228 21.55 -16.78 1.68
C LYS A 228 22.55 -15.86 0.98
N ASP A 229 22.07 -14.91 0.17
CA ASP A 229 22.94 -14.00 -0.57
C ASP A 229 23.64 -13.01 0.36
N LEU A 230 22.96 -12.56 1.42
CA LEU A 230 23.53 -11.70 2.46
C LEU A 230 24.65 -12.44 3.23
N GLU A 231 24.37 -13.66 3.71
CA GLU A 231 25.34 -14.51 4.41
C GLU A 231 26.59 -14.73 3.54
N LYS A 232 26.40 -15.13 2.26
CA LYS A 232 27.49 -15.34 1.30
C LYS A 232 28.31 -14.06 1.09
N SER A 233 27.65 -12.93 0.89
CA SER A 233 28.35 -11.65 0.65
C SER A 233 29.19 -11.23 1.84
N LEU A 234 28.66 -11.39 3.06
CA LEU A 234 29.40 -11.10 4.28
C LEU A 234 30.56 -12.09 4.50
N TYR A 235 30.36 -13.37 4.21
CA TYR A 235 31.43 -14.38 4.27
C TYR A 235 32.58 -14.07 3.30
N GLU A 236 32.26 -13.50 2.12
CA GLU A 236 33.23 -13.00 1.14
C GLU A 236 33.91 -11.68 1.54
N GLY A 237 33.67 -11.17 2.76
CA GLY A 237 34.26 -9.95 3.27
C GLY A 237 33.64 -8.65 2.74
N LYS A 238 32.50 -8.70 2.04
CA LYS A 238 31.86 -7.51 1.46
C LYS A 238 31.10 -6.71 2.52
N SER A 239 31.18 -5.39 2.42
CA SER A 239 30.21 -4.49 3.04
C SER A 239 28.93 -4.43 2.20
N ILE A 240 27.79 -4.15 2.82
CA ILE A 240 26.48 -4.22 2.19
C ILE A 240 25.81 -2.85 2.17
N LEU A 241 25.29 -2.47 1.01
CA LEU A 241 24.30 -1.39 0.86
C LEU A 241 22.95 -2.04 0.49
N CYS A 242 21.98 -1.98 1.38
CA CYS A 242 20.66 -2.53 1.17
C CYS A 242 19.64 -1.41 1.01
N SER A 243 18.91 -1.39 -0.10
CA SER A 243 17.89 -0.38 -0.41
C SER A 243 16.50 -0.99 -0.33
N SER A 244 15.64 -0.39 0.50
CA SER A 244 14.18 -0.59 0.43
C SER A 244 13.53 0.61 -0.26
N ALA A 245 12.44 0.42 -1.00
CA ALA A 245 11.71 1.53 -1.64
C ALA A 245 10.64 2.14 -0.73
N GLY A 246 10.54 1.71 0.52
CA GLY A 246 9.56 2.21 1.47
C GLY A 246 9.87 1.76 2.89
N SER A 247 9.16 2.34 3.84
CA SER A 247 9.32 2.03 5.27
C SER A 247 8.93 0.60 5.61
N GLU A 248 7.98 0.00 4.88
CA GLU A 248 7.43 -1.34 5.14
C GLU A 248 8.50 -2.42 4.92
N ARG A 249 9.24 -2.33 3.82
CA ARG A 249 10.32 -3.28 3.48
C ARG A 249 11.53 -3.11 4.41
N TYR A 250 11.67 -1.91 4.94
CA TYR A 250 12.75 -1.59 5.86
C TYR A 250 12.71 -2.48 7.10
N GLU A 251 11.53 -2.61 7.73
CA GLU A 251 11.35 -3.49 8.89
C GLU A 251 11.55 -4.97 8.55
N ASP A 252 11.09 -5.43 7.38
CA ASP A 252 11.31 -6.81 6.91
C ASP A 252 12.80 -7.14 6.77
N ILE A 253 13.58 -6.20 6.20
CA ILE A 253 15.04 -6.34 6.09
C ILE A 253 15.68 -6.39 7.47
N LEU A 254 15.32 -5.48 8.38
CA LEU A 254 15.86 -5.44 9.73
C LEU A 254 15.58 -6.72 10.49
N TYR A 255 14.35 -7.23 10.39
CA TYR A 255 13.96 -8.49 10.98
C TYR A 255 14.72 -9.68 10.39
N ALA A 256 14.94 -9.69 9.07
CA ALA A 256 15.74 -10.71 8.41
C ALA A 256 17.19 -10.70 8.94
N ILE A 257 17.82 -9.53 9.05
CA ILE A 257 19.18 -9.38 9.60
C ILE A 257 19.21 -9.83 11.06
N LYS A 258 18.28 -9.37 11.91
CA LYS A 258 18.17 -9.76 13.32
C LYS A 258 18.09 -11.28 13.48
N THR A 259 17.19 -11.93 12.75
CA THR A 259 17.03 -13.38 12.84
C THR A 259 18.27 -14.16 12.37
N MET A 260 19.07 -13.60 11.46
CA MET A 260 20.35 -14.18 11.07
C MET A 260 21.41 -14.02 12.16
N GLN A 261 21.41 -12.88 12.87
CA GLN A 261 22.29 -12.69 14.03
C GLN A 261 21.91 -13.64 15.18
N GLU A 262 20.63 -13.77 15.49
CA GLU A 262 20.12 -14.70 16.53
C GLU A 262 20.45 -16.16 16.20
N ALA A 263 20.47 -16.53 14.92
CA ALA A 263 20.84 -17.85 14.44
C ALA A 263 22.36 -18.07 14.28
N GLY A 264 23.20 -17.07 14.61
CA GLY A 264 24.65 -17.13 14.45
C GLY A 264 25.14 -17.19 12.99
N LYS A 265 24.27 -16.86 12.02
CA LYS A 265 24.58 -16.86 10.59
C LYS A 265 25.41 -15.64 10.16
N ILE A 266 25.25 -14.54 10.86
CA ILE A 266 26.07 -13.34 10.73
C ILE A 266 26.48 -12.87 12.13
N SER A 267 27.70 -12.30 12.25
CA SER A 267 28.20 -11.82 13.54
C SER A 267 27.36 -10.64 14.06
N SER A 268 27.05 -10.65 15.35
CA SER A 268 26.44 -9.51 16.03
C SER A 268 27.37 -8.31 16.16
N ASP A 269 28.68 -8.48 15.91
CA ASP A 269 29.68 -7.40 15.97
C ASP A 269 29.73 -6.56 14.70
N ILE A 270 29.11 -7.03 13.60
CA ILE A 270 29.03 -6.26 12.36
C ILE A 270 28.20 -5.00 12.60
N PRO A 271 28.77 -3.78 12.43
CA PRO A 271 28.02 -2.55 12.59
C PRO A 271 26.95 -2.42 11.50
N ILE A 272 25.75 -2.12 11.93
CA ILE A 272 24.59 -1.92 11.05
C ILE A 272 24.18 -0.46 11.13
N TYR A 273 24.20 0.23 10.00
CA TYR A 273 23.83 1.62 9.87
C TYR A 273 22.43 1.73 9.29
N LEU A 274 21.52 2.30 10.07
CA LEU A 274 20.11 2.43 9.73
C LEU A 274 19.82 3.87 9.33
N GLU A 275 19.65 4.13 8.03
CA GLU A 275 19.30 5.46 7.56
C GLU A 275 17.79 5.63 7.49
N VAL A 276 17.27 6.47 8.37
CA VAL A 276 15.86 6.86 8.48
C VAL A 276 15.73 8.34 8.16
N LYS A 277 14.62 8.71 7.54
CA LYS A 277 14.43 10.05 6.99
C LYS A 277 14.31 11.14 8.07
N ASN A 278 13.76 10.81 9.23
CA ASN A 278 13.57 11.75 10.35
C ASN A 278 13.24 11.02 11.67
N ALA A 279 13.20 11.77 12.79
CA ALA A 279 12.88 11.24 14.12
C ALA A 279 11.46 10.61 14.21
N PHE A 280 10.52 11.06 13.40
CA PHE A 280 9.18 10.49 13.34
C PHE A 280 9.18 9.09 12.72
N ASP A 281 10.02 8.83 11.70
CA ASP A 281 10.17 7.48 11.14
C ASP A 281 10.79 6.52 12.16
N LEU A 282 11.67 7.03 13.04
CA LEU A 282 12.24 6.25 14.16
C LEU A 282 11.18 5.83 15.20
N SER A 283 10.30 6.76 15.58
CA SER A 283 9.25 6.48 16.57
C SER A 283 8.25 5.43 16.09
N LYS A 284 8.20 5.21 14.77
CA LYS A 284 7.33 4.23 14.12
C LYS A 284 7.94 2.85 13.99
N LEU A 285 9.27 2.72 14.08
CA LEU A 285 9.93 1.42 13.97
C LEU A 285 9.48 0.49 15.10
N ASN A 286 9.18 -0.75 14.75
CA ASN A 286 8.98 -1.79 15.71
C ASN A 286 10.34 -2.17 16.32
N LEU A 287 10.57 -1.82 17.58
CA LEU A 287 11.84 -2.08 18.27
C LEU A 287 12.20 -3.57 18.31
N ASN A 288 11.20 -4.46 18.23
CA ASN A 288 11.41 -5.91 18.23
C ASN A 288 12.09 -6.43 16.96
N VAL A 289 12.12 -5.65 15.87
CA VAL A 289 12.78 -6.05 14.62
C VAL A 289 14.20 -5.52 14.49
N LEU A 290 14.65 -4.67 15.40
CA LEU A 290 15.97 -4.05 15.33
C LEU A 290 17.08 -5.10 15.50
N PRO A 291 18.09 -5.11 14.62
CA PRO A 291 19.24 -5.98 14.72
C PRO A 291 20.15 -5.57 15.89
N PHE A 292 21.09 -6.44 16.27
CA PHE A 292 22.13 -6.09 17.24
C PHE A 292 23.15 -5.13 16.62
N ASN A 293 23.82 -4.33 17.44
CA ASN A 293 24.87 -3.37 17.03
C ASN A 293 24.44 -2.40 15.92
N PHE A 294 23.24 -1.85 16.04
CA PHE A 294 22.76 -0.85 15.06
C PHE A 294 23.11 0.57 15.47
N ASN A 295 23.31 1.40 14.45
CA ASN A 295 23.62 2.82 14.57
C ASN A 295 22.65 3.62 13.70
N LEU A 296 21.99 4.62 14.28
CA LEU A 296 21.05 5.46 13.55
C LEU A 296 21.77 6.54 12.76
N VAL A 297 21.50 6.63 11.47
CA VAL A 297 22.03 7.66 10.60
C VAL A 297 20.98 8.76 10.45
N ASN A 298 21.10 9.79 11.27
CA ASN A 298 20.17 10.91 11.35
C ASN A 298 20.74 12.26 10.90
N ASN A 299 22.01 12.32 10.56
CA ASN A 299 22.69 13.52 10.07
C ASN A 299 23.85 13.19 9.13
N SER A 300 24.39 14.25 8.47
CA SER A 300 25.43 14.13 7.46
C SER A 300 26.77 13.58 8.01
N ASN A 301 27.08 13.85 9.27
CA ASN A 301 28.33 13.37 9.88
C ASN A 301 28.29 11.86 10.12
N VAL A 302 27.19 11.37 10.70
CA VAL A 302 27.00 9.92 10.90
C VAL A 302 26.90 9.20 9.55
N ARG A 303 26.30 9.83 8.52
CA ARG A 303 26.28 9.30 7.15
C ARG A 303 27.69 9.12 6.57
N LYS A 304 28.60 10.10 6.80
CA LYS A 304 30.00 9.97 6.42
C LYS A 304 30.69 8.85 7.20
N ILE A 305 30.48 8.76 8.51
CA ILE A 305 31.02 7.67 9.34
C ILE A 305 30.56 6.32 8.77
N ALA A 306 29.26 6.12 8.52
CA ALA A 306 28.74 4.89 7.94
C ALA A 306 29.41 4.52 6.61
N LEU A 307 29.67 5.51 5.74
CA LEU A 307 30.31 5.27 4.44
C LEU A 307 31.80 4.94 4.56
N TYR A 308 32.54 5.63 5.44
CA TYR A 308 33.99 5.55 5.53
C TYR A 308 34.51 4.65 6.67
N ASP A 309 33.64 4.05 7.48
CA ASP A 309 34.03 3.00 8.43
C ASP A 309 34.77 1.89 7.67
N LYS A 310 35.99 1.55 8.10
CA LYS A 310 36.83 0.54 7.44
C LYS A 310 36.41 -0.89 7.72
N ARG A 311 35.61 -1.10 8.77
CA ARG A 311 35.09 -2.44 9.13
C ARG A 311 34.07 -2.90 8.09
N GLN A 312 33.93 -4.19 7.95
CA GLN A 312 32.78 -4.79 7.28
C GLN A 312 31.49 -4.31 7.94
N LYS A 313 30.48 -3.92 7.16
CA LYS A 313 29.25 -3.29 7.67
C LYS A 313 28.05 -3.52 6.78
N ILE A 314 26.89 -3.24 7.31
CA ILE A 314 25.62 -3.20 6.58
C ILE A 314 25.04 -1.80 6.70
N ILE A 315 24.71 -1.19 5.57
CA ILE A 315 23.97 0.08 5.50
C ILE A 315 22.60 -0.21 4.93
N VAL A 316 21.55 0.06 5.69
CA VAL A 316 20.17 -0.11 5.26
C VAL A 316 19.53 1.26 5.08
N VAL A 317 19.01 1.53 3.88
CA VAL A 317 18.40 2.82 3.52
C VAL A 317 16.93 2.64 3.17
N ALA A 318 16.07 3.46 3.79
CA ALA A 318 14.61 3.38 3.64
C ALA A 318 14.07 4.18 2.44
N ASN A 319 14.92 4.94 1.73
CA ASN A 319 14.45 5.79 0.64
C ASN A 319 15.51 5.98 -0.46
N TYR A 320 15.00 6.32 -1.65
CA TYR A 320 15.86 6.51 -2.83
C TYR A 320 16.85 7.68 -2.66
N GLY A 321 16.46 8.76 -2.00
CA GLY A 321 17.35 9.91 -1.77
C GLY A 321 18.57 9.55 -0.94
N ALA A 322 18.40 8.74 0.11
CA ALA A 322 19.51 8.21 0.89
C ALA A 322 20.39 7.27 0.05
N PHE A 323 19.78 6.39 -0.73
CA PHE A 323 20.51 5.49 -1.63
C PHE A 323 21.40 6.26 -2.60
N THR A 324 20.93 7.36 -3.18
CA THR A 324 21.68 8.17 -4.13
C THR A 324 22.97 8.76 -3.55
N TYR A 325 23.03 8.97 -2.25
CA TYR A 325 24.25 9.42 -1.57
C TYR A 325 25.32 8.33 -1.48
N TYR A 326 24.93 7.10 -1.15
CA TYR A 326 25.87 5.99 -0.97
C TYR A 326 26.31 5.37 -2.29
N PHE A 327 25.38 5.22 -3.21
CA PHE A 327 25.57 4.48 -4.46
C PHE A 327 26.82 4.88 -5.25
N PRO A 328 27.10 6.17 -5.55
CA PRO A 328 28.27 6.57 -6.31
C PRO A 328 29.60 6.20 -5.64
N ASN A 329 29.58 6.05 -4.31
CA ASN A 329 30.77 5.74 -3.51
C ASN A 329 31.07 4.24 -3.40
N VAL A 330 30.10 3.39 -3.75
CA VAL A 330 30.22 1.93 -3.55
C VAL A 330 30.21 1.14 -4.86
N ILE A 331 29.59 1.65 -5.92
CA ILE A 331 29.37 0.93 -7.19
C ILE A 331 30.68 0.42 -7.82
N SER A 332 31.76 1.20 -7.74
CA SER A 332 33.07 0.85 -8.33
C SER A 332 34.00 0.13 -7.36
N LYS A 333 33.47 -0.46 -6.28
CA LYS A 333 34.24 -1.19 -5.27
C LYS A 333 33.84 -2.65 -5.23
N SER A 334 34.78 -3.55 -5.49
CA SER A 334 34.55 -5.00 -5.53
C SER A 334 34.19 -5.62 -4.17
N ASN A 335 34.57 -4.94 -3.08
CA ASN A 335 34.27 -5.35 -1.71
C ASN A 335 32.91 -4.85 -1.21
N TRP A 336 31.96 -4.54 -2.11
CA TRP A 336 30.59 -4.17 -1.78
C TRP A 336 29.56 -5.07 -2.45
N GLY A 337 28.50 -5.37 -1.71
CA GLY A 337 27.24 -5.93 -2.18
C GLY A 337 26.15 -4.88 -2.16
N ILE A 338 25.36 -4.76 -3.24
CA ILE A 338 24.23 -3.84 -3.35
C ILE A 338 22.96 -4.67 -3.47
N PHE A 339 22.05 -4.55 -2.52
CA PHE A 339 20.80 -5.31 -2.45
C PHE A 339 19.60 -4.41 -2.73
N PHE A 340 18.79 -4.80 -3.70
CA PHE A 340 17.47 -4.22 -3.99
C PHE A 340 16.38 -5.19 -3.58
N VAL A 341 15.47 -4.76 -2.73
CA VAL A 341 14.44 -5.64 -2.16
C VAL A 341 13.02 -5.28 -2.63
N ASN A 342 12.90 -4.61 -3.76
CA ASN A 342 11.65 -4.09 -4.30
C ASN A 342 11.38 -4.61 -5.70
N HIS A 343 10.17 -4.32 -6.19
CA HIS A 343 9.87 -4.52 -7.60
C HIS A 343 10.88 -3.77 -8.49
N MET A 344 11.37 -4.46 -9.50
CA MET A 344 12.36 -3.94 -10.44
C MET A 344 11.66 -3.51 -11.74
N TYR A 345 11.53 -2.19 -11.90
CA TYR A 345 10.93 -1.64 -13.12
C TYR A 345 11.92 -1.66 -14.28
N LYS A 346 11.40 -1.91 -15.49
CA LYS A 346 12.19 -1.83 -16.73
C LYS A 346 12.83 -0.45 -16.89
N GLY A 347 14.11 -0.41 -17.23
CA GLY A 347 14.92 0.81 -17.35
C GLY A 347 15.40 1.41 -16.00
N SER A 348 14.99 0.82 -14.87
CA SER A 348 15.41 1.30 -13.54
C SER A 348 16.92 1.14 -13.31
N LEU A 349 17.46 1.87 -12.33
CA LEU A 349 18.84 1.69 -11.89
C LEU A 349 19.07 0.26 -11.38
N ALA A 350 18.11 -0.30 -10.67
CA ALA A 350 18.18 -1.68 -10.16
C ALA A 350 18.38 -2.68 -11.31
N GLU A 351 17.58 -2.59 -12.38
CA GLU A 351 17.72 -3.47 -13.56
C GLU A 351 19.09 -3.31 -14.23
N ARG A 352 19.54 -2.06 -14.43
CA ARG A 352 20.85 -1.80 -15.02
C ARG A 352 22.02 -2.33 -14.18
N LEU A 353 21.83 -2.47 -12.87
CA LEU A 353 22.83 -3.02 -11.96
C LEU A 353 22.84 -4.56 -11.95
N MET A 354 21.86 -5.24 -12.55
CA MET A 354 21.91 -6.70 -12.74
C MET A 354 22.84 -7.14 -13.88
N THR A 355 23.46 -6.20 -14.60
CA THR A 355 24.46 -6.48 -15.62
C THR A 355 25.78 -7.02 -15.03
N PRO A 356 26.68 -7.67 -15.82
CA PRO A 356 27.96 -8.18 -15.33
C PRO A 356 28.87 -7.10 -14.71
N ARG A 357 29.87 -7.54 -13.93
CA ARG A 357 30.94 -6.66 -13.45
C ARG A 357 31.71 -6.10 -14.65
N GLY A 358 32.25 -4.90 -14.48
CA GLY A 358 32.97 -4.18 -15.55
C GLY A 358 32.06 -3.32 -16.44
N THR A 359 30.74 -3.52 -16.41
CA THR A 359 29.78 -2.70 -17.18
C THR A 359 29.81 -1.24 -16.73
N ILE A 360 29.71 -0.32 -17.69
CA ILE A 360 29.60 1.12 -17.39
C ILE A 360 28.13 1.46 -17.11
N ILE A 361 27.90 2.01 -15.94
CA ILE A 361 26.57 2.46 -15.48
C ILE A 361 26.53 3.99 -15.51
N LYS A 362 25.64 4.55 -16.33
CA LYS A 362 25.38 5.99 -16.34
C LYS A 362 24.40 6.36 -15.22
N TYR A 363 24.80 7.30 -14.36
CA TYR A 363 23.96 7.75 -13.25
C TYR A 363 24.23 9.22 -12.93
N CYS A 364 23.17 10.05 -12.90
CA CYS A 364 23.26 11.51 -12.65
C CYS A 364 24.34 12.20 -13.50
N GLY A 365 24.37 11.91 -14.81
CA GLY A 365 25.32 12.51 -15.77
C GLY A 365 26.76 12.01 -15.68
N LYS A 366 27.05 11.05 -14.80
CA LYS A 366 28.38 10.45 -14.63
C LYS A 366 28.38 8.98 -15.01
N GLU A 367 29.54 8.48 -15.39
CA GLU A 367 29.78 7.08 -15.71
C GLU A 367 30.55 6.40 -14.58
N TYR A 368 30.09 5.22 -14.21
CA TYR A 368 30.69 4.41 -13.15
C TYR A 368 30.96 3.00 -13.68
N LYS A 369 32.18 2.52 -13.53
CA LYS A 369 32.50 1.13 -13.78
C LYS A 369 31.97 0.28 -12.62
N LYS A 370 31.04 -0.62 -12.90
CA LYS A 370 30.44 -1.51 -11.89
C LYS A 370 31.43 -2.58 -11.47
N GLU A 371 31.86 -2.54 -10.23
CA GLU A 371 32.67 -3.59 -9.59
C GLU A 371 31.92 -4.25 -8.41
N ALA A 372 30.95 -3.56 -7.80
CA ALA A 372 30.10 -4.12 -6.75
C ALA A 372 29.23 -5.26 -7.29
N THR A 373 28.96 -6.25 -6.45
CA THR A 373 27.98 -7.32 -6.76
C THR A 373 26.58 -6.82 -6.45
N ALA A 374 25.67 -6.89 -7.41
CA ALA A 374 24.27 -6.52 -7.19
C ALA A 374 23.38 -7.75 -7.02
N TYR A 375 22.40 -7.63 -6.13
CA TYR A 375 21.40 -8.62 -5.79
C TYR A 375 20.02 -8.00 -5.85
N HIS A 376 19.03 -8.76 -6.27
CA HIS A 376 17.64 -8.33 -6.31
C HIS A 376 16.73 -9.41 -5.77
N THR A 377 15.73 -9.02 -4.98
CA THR A 377 14.67 -9.91 -4.51
C THR A 377 13.34 -9.19 -4.39
N GLU A 378 12.26 -9.90 -4.67
CA GLU A 378 10.87 -9.47 -4.42
C GLU A 378 10.23 -10.26 -3.25
N GLU A 379 11.00 -11.07 -2.50
CA GLU A 379 10.44 -11.93 -1.43
C GLU A 379 9.75 -11.18 -0.30
N PHE A 380 10.05 -9.88 -0.17
CA PHE A 380 9.45 -8.98 0.82
C PHE A 380 8.24 -8.19 0.27
N SER A 381 7.65 -8.58 -0.86
CA SER A 381 6.46 -7.88 -1.38
C SER A 381 5.34 -7.77 -0.33
N ALA A 382 4.79 -6.56 -0.13
CA ALA A 382 3.65 -6.32 0.76
C ALA A 382 2.31 -6.66 0.12
N HIS A 383 2.30 -6.92 -1.17
CA HIS A 383 1.11 -7.36 -1.88
C HIS A 383 0.99 -8.87 -1.88
N TYR A 384 -0.23 -9.38 -1.96
CA TYR A 384 -0.46 -10.81 -2.02
C TYR A 384 0.09 -11.44 -3.30
N TYR A 385 0.38 -12.72 -3.22
CA TYR A 385 0.64 -13.59 -4.36
C TYR A 385 -0.60 -14.44 -4.65
N ILE A 386 -0.61 -15.11 -5.81
CA ILE A 386 -1.79 -15.89 -6.27
C ILE A 386 -2.34 -16.86 -5.23
N ASP A 387 -1.48 -17.49 -4.45
CA ASP A 387 -1.93 -18.45 -3.42
C ASP A 387 -2.66 -17.75 -2.26
N GLU A 388 -2.21 -16.54 -1.88
CA GLU A 388 -2.88 -15.71 -0.86
C GLU A 388 -4.22 -15.15 -1.38
N PHE A 389 -4.32 -14.84 -2.68
CA PHE A 389 -5.59 -14.49 -3.32
C PHE A 389 -6.59 -15.64 -3.28
N LYS A 390 -6.13 -16.87 -3.61
CA LYS A 390 -6.97 -18.07 -3.53
C LYS A 390 -7.49 -18.29 -2.11
N GLU A 391 -6.62 -18.19 -1.13
CA GLU A 391 -7.01 -18.29 0.28
C GLU A 391 -7.98 -17.19 0.72
N LEU A 392 -7.87 -15.96 0.16
CA LEU A 392 -8.85 -14.89 0.38
C LEU A 392 -10.23 -15.32 -0.11
N ILE A 393 -10.32 -15.80 -1.35
CA ILE A 393 -11.59 -16.19 -1.97
C ILE A 393 -12.20 -17.41 -1.26
N GLU A 394 -11.38 -18.42 -0.95
CA GLU A 394 -11.82 -19.64 -0.25
C GLU A 394 -12.28 -19.38 1.20
N GLY A 395 -11.91 -18.24 1.77
CA GLY A 395 -12.36 -17.79 3.08
C GLY A 395 -13.86 -17.43 3.15
N PHE A 396 -14.54 -17.29 1.99
CA PHE A 396 -15.95 -16.93 1.90
C PHE A 396 -16.78 -18.04 1.28
N LEU A 397 -17.93 -18.35 1.90
CA LEU A 397 -18.85 -19.41 1.44
C LEU A 397 -19.63 -19.00 0.18
N ASP A 398 -19.96 -17.72 0.04
CA ASP A 398 -20.82 -17.23 -1.01
C ASP A 398 -20.36 -15.82 -1.48
N ILE A 399 -19.82 -15.76 -2.68
CA ILE A 399 -19.30 -14.53 -3.29
C ILE A 399 -20.23 -14.09 -4.40
N ASN A 400 -20.73 -12.84 -4.31
CA ASN A 400 -21.53 -12.21 -5.35
C ASN A 400 -20.69 -11.83 -6.57
N ALA A 401 -19.57 -11.12 -6.30
CA ALA A 401 -18.60 -10.74 -7.31
C ALA A 401 -17.25 -10.38 -6.65
N VAL A 402 -16.19 -10.44 -7.45
CA VAL A 402 -14.88 -9.91 -7.12
C VAL A 402 -14.54 -8.78 -8.09
N PHE A 403 -14.21 -7.61 -7.57
CA PHE A 403 -13.74 -6.47 -8.33
C PHE A 403 -12.23 -6.29 -8.15
N LEU A 404 -11.49 -6.29 -9.25
CA LEU A 404 -10.04 -6.10 -9.28
C LEU A 404 -9.72 -4.64 -9.56
N GLY A 405 -9.23 -3.93 -8.56
CA GLY A 405 -8.66 -2.59 -8.63
C GLY A 405 -7.12 -2.64 -8.65
N HIS A 406 -6.48 -1.54 -8.30
CA HIS A 406 -5.06 -1.37 -7.94
C HIS A 406 -4.12 -2.43 -8.55
N GLY A 407 -3.79 -2.28 -9.84
CA GLY A 407 -2.98 -3.23 -10.60
C GLY A 407 -2.84 -2.81 -12.06
N GLU A 408 -1.78 -3.27 -12.70
CA GLU A 408 -1.60 -3.11 -14.13
C GLU A 408 -2.67 -3.88 -14.91
N SER A 409 -2.98 -3.41 -16.12
CA SER A 409 -4.05 -4.00 -16.94
C SER A 409 -3.82 -5.49 -17.22
N GLU A 410 -2.58 -5.89 -17.46
CA GLU A 410 -2.19 -7.29 -17.72
C GLU A 410 -2.38 -8.14 -16.46
N SER A 411 -1.84 -7.69 -15.31
CA SER A 411 -1.98 -8.39 -14.02
C SER A 411 -3.45 -8.64 -13.64
N LYS A 412 -4.31 -7.65 -13.87
CA LYS A 412 -5.76 -7.78 -13.62
C LYS A 412 -6.42 -8.78 -14.54
N LYS A 413 -6.06 -8.79 -15.84
CA LYS A 413 -6.61 -9.76 -16.81
C LYS A 413 -6.20 -11.18 -16.48
N GLU A 414 -4.92 -11.41 -16.23
CA GLU A 414 -4.41 -12.73 -15.84
C GLU A 414 -5.12 -13.25 -14.59
N LEU A 415 -5.25 -12.39 -13.56
CA LEU A 415 -5.91 -12.78 -12.32
C LEU A 415 -7.40 -13.06 -12.51
N GLN A 416 -8.09 -12.25 -13.34
CA GLN A 416 -9.48 -12.47 -13.72
C GLN A 416 -9.66 -13.84 -14.41
N GLU A 417 -8.83 -14.15 -15.42
CA GLU A 417 -8.90 -15.41 -16.14
C GLU A 417 -8.63 -16.61 -15.23
N GLU A 418 -7.62 -16.52 -14.37
CA GLU A 418 -7.28 -17.59 -13.43
C GLU A 418 -8.41 -17.85 -12.42
N ALA A 419 -9.02 -16.79 -11.88
CA ALA A 419 -10.13 -16.90 -10.95
C ALA A 419 -11.40 -17.48 -11.59
N GLN A 420 -11.71 -17.07 -12.83
CA GLN A 420 -12.86 -17.57 -13.58
C GLN A 420 -12.73 -19.06 -13.94
N LYS A 421 -11.54 -19.52 -14.36
CA LYS A 421 -11.26 -20.92 -14.69
C LYS A 421 -11.53 -21.86 -13.52
N ARG A 422 -11.20 -21.44 -12.31
CA ARG A 422 -11.26 -22.32 -11.14
C ARG A 422 -12.64 -22.49 -10.54
N ASN A 423 -13.40 -21.41 -10.40
CA ASN A 423 -14.56 -21.39 -9.51
C ASN A 423 -15.84 -20.82 -10.15
N GLY A 424 -15.82 -20.48 -11.43
CA GLY A 424 -16.98 -19.79 -12.06
C GLY A 424 -17.31 -18.45 -11.40
N LEU A 425 -16.33 -17.82 -10.73
CA LEU A 425 -16.51 -16.55 -10.03
C LEU A 425 -16.83 -15.42 -11.01
N ASN A 426 -17.75 -14.56 -10.62
CA ASN A 426 -18.00 -13.32 -11.34
C ASN A 426 -16.90 -12.30 -10.99
N VAL A 427 -15.87 -12.21 -11.81
CA VAL A 427 -14.73 -11.31 -11.61
C VAL A 427 -14.75 -10.18 -12.61
N GLN A 428 -14.74 -8.95 -12.13
CA GLN A 428 -14.80 -7.72 -12.90
C GLN A 428 -13.53 -6.89 -12.68
N ILE A 429 -13.01 -6.26 -13.75
CA ILE A 429 -11.90 -5.32 -13.66
C ILE A 429 -12.48 -3.92 -13.51
N LEU A 430 -12.06 -3.21 -12.45
CA LEU A 430 -12.43 -1.82 -12.26
C LEU A 430 -11.64 -0.91 -13.21
N LYS A 431 -12.34 -0.02 -13.89
CA LYS A 431 -11.76 1.01 -14.73
C LYS A 431 -12.35 2.37 -14.36
N ARG A 432 -11.55 3.39 -14.53
CA ARG A 432 -11.98 4.78 -14.35
C ARG A 432 -13.15 5.10 -15.29
N GLY A 433 -14.19 5.70 -14.74
CA GLY A 433 -15.40 6.08 -15.48
C GLY A 433 -16.41 4.95 -15.71
N GLU A 434 -16.12 3.72 -15.26
CA GLU A 434 -17.08 2.62 -15.24
C GLU A 434 -17.74 2.48 -13.88
N ALA A 435 -19.03 2.24 -13.85
CA ALA A 435 -19.79 2.06 -12.64
C ALA A 435 -20.59 0.76 -12.66
N PHE A 436 -20.81 0.18 -11.48
CA PHE A 436 -21.57 -1.05 -11.28
C PHE A 436 -22.67 -0.83 -10.25
N LYS A 437 -23.81 -1.47 -10.44
CA LYS A 437 -24.87 -1.60 -9.43
C LYS A 437 -24.74 -2.96 -8.77
N ILE A 438 -24.50 -2.95 -7.46
CA ILE A 438 -24.38 -4.15 -6.63
C ILE A 438 -25.73 -4.36 -5.94
N PHE A 439 -26.35 -5.51 -6.18
CA PHE A 439 -27.52 -6.01 -5.50
C PHE A 439 -27.11 -7.10 -4.48
N GLU A 440 -28.01 -7.54 -3.67
CA GLU A 440 -27.73 -8.60 -2.69
C GLU A 440 -27.22 -9.91 -3.35
N ASP A 441 -27.74 -10.25 -4.51
CA ASP A 441 -27.51 -11.54 -5.19
C ASP A 441 -26.82 -11.45 -6.56
N LYS A 442 -26.59 -10.24 -7.09
CA LYS A 442 -26.02 -10.02 -8.44
C LYS A 442 -25.40 -8.64 -8.58
N ILE A 443 -24.68 -8.48 -9.69
CA ILE A 443 -24.18 -7.17 -10.12
C ILE A 443 -24.70 -6.84 -11.54
N ARG A 444 -24.73 -5.55 -11.86
CA ARG A 444 -25.02 -5.04 -13.21
C ARG A 444 -24.08 -3.90 -13.54
N HIS A 445 -23.60 -3.87 -14.77
CA HIS A 445 -22.90 -2.68 -15.30
C HIS A 445 -23.90 -1.52 -15.33
N SER A 446 -23.48 -0.35 -14.87
CA SER A 446 -24.30 0.87 -14.93
C SER A 446 -23.84 1.65 -16.16
N SER A 447 -24.65 1.61 -17.18
CA SER A 447 -24.51 2.56 -18.30
C SER A 447 -24.69 4.00 -17.83
#